data_64bc96347ac06865bb748d28f61ba87a
#
_entry.id   64bc96347ac06865bb748d28f61ba87a
#
_cell.length_a   1.000
_cell.length_b   1.000
_cell.length_c   1.000
_cell.angle_alpha   90.00
_cell.angle_beta   90.00
_cell.angle_gamma   90.00
#
_symmetry.space_group_name_H-M   'P 1'
#
loop_
_entity.id
_entity.type
_entity.pdbx_description
1 polymer ?
#
loop_
_entity_poly.entity_id
_entity_poly.type
_entity_poly.pdbx_seq_one_letter_code
_entity_poly.pdbx_strand_id
1 'polypeptide(L)'
;MKGSHKYVLFITVFVLVCFALGQRMPRRFVWEASFSHNDRQPFGCYVFDSIMTESMPRGYAVLRKTFTQINNDKKMRNSNLLVLCDLMSLNAIDLRSMDSLLCRGSHVMIAVLQSADARTDSTIAYNYGLSYNGSIYFNVENIKNFLRGMNAYESYDTLFWRNPDTTYPPMQASSFNSISGGSVIVDRRMCGTVKFDTLLWKYSETIVPEEQNQYFRYYVARKKEMRKKNKLKEYNDSAEWLGHVLNENITQKTPVAVTRSIGNGKLTVVAMPLAFTNYGVLDRQLLPVVMRLMTQIADRPVIRTTAYTKTTSDYEAELSPMRYVLNKKPLRHAWYLTVFALVLFCVFKARRRQRIIPVVSPPKNHTLEFAKLIGTLYYHRGDNADLLRKKFTFFAERLRTTLQVDILEHKLPPDAARLIARRTSLKEEKVKEDLLRLRLDYCTEGTIDEREMKWAINCMDEILKQI
;
A
#
# COMPACT_ATOMS: atom_id res chain seq x y z
N MET A 1 -35.69 32.47 13.69
CA MET A 1 -35.63 31.32 12.79
C MET A 1 -35.24 31.62 11.34
N LYS A 2 -35.35 32.87 10.85
CA LYS A 2 -35.08 33.23 9.43
C LYS A 2 -33.58 33.26 9.01
N GLY A 3 -32.62 33.31 9.92
CA GLY A 3 -31.19 33.37 9.56
C GLY A 3 -30.56 32.03 9.16
N SER A 4 -31.00 30.95 9.77
CA SER A 4 -30.40 29.61 9.60
C SER A 4 -30.67 28.97 8.23
N HIS A 5 -31.81 29.29 7.59
CA HIS A 5 -32.11 28.81 6.23
C HIS A 5 -31.23 29.46 5.16
N LYS A 6 -30.82 30.70 5.37
CA LYS A 6 -29.90 31.40 4.44
C LYS A 6 -28.52 30.77 4.42
N TYR A 7 -27.98 30.33 5.58
CA TYR A 7 -26.69 29.64 5.62
C TYR A 7 -26.76 28.24 4.98
N VAL A 8 -27.85 27.50 5.21
CA VAL A 8 -28.04 26.20 4.57
C VAL A 8 -28.15 26.35 3.06
N LEU A 9 -28.95 27.32 2.59
CA LEU A 9 -29.08 27.61 1.16
C LEU A 9 -27.73 28.02 0.56
N PHE A 10 -26.98 28.90 1.23
CA PHE A 10 -25.63 29.33 0.79
C PHE A 10 -24.68 28.14 0.66
N ILE A 11 -24.62 27.28 1.67
CA ILE A 11 -23.74 26.09 1.65
C ILE A 11 -24.18 25.14 0.51
N THR A 12 -25.48 24.92 0.34
CA THR A 12 -25.97 24.05 -0.73
C THR A 12 -25.64 24.60 -2.12
N VAL A 13 -25.85 25.89 -2.33
CA VAL A 13 -25.50 26.57 -3.60
C VAL A 13 -23.98 26.53 -3.81
N PHE A 14 -23.18 26.82 -2.76
CA PHE A 14 -21.73 26.74 -2.84
C PHE A 14 -21.24 25.35 -3.24
N VAL A 15 -21.78 24.30 -2.62
CA VAL A 15 -21.45 22.91 -2.98
C VAL A 15 -21.84 22.57 -4.41
N LEU A 16 -23.03 23.02 -4.85
CA LEU A 16 -23.47 22.83 -6.22
C LEU A 16 -22.57 23.56 -7.24
N VAL A 17 -22.17 24.79 -6.92
CA VAL A 17 -21.23 25.56 -7.74
C VAL A 17 -19.86 24.88 -7.79
N CYS A 18 -19.32 24.44 -6.64
CA CYS A 18 -18.06 23.68 -6.60
C CYS A 18 -18.16 22.37 -7.41
N PHE A 19 -19.27 21.67 -7.33
CA PHE A 19 -19.52 20.46 -8.11
C PHE A 19 -19.58 20.76 -9.62
N ALA A 20 -20.29 21.81 -10.01
CA ALA A 20 -20.42 22.23 -11.42
C ALA A 20 -19.05 22.70 -11.98
N LEU A 21 -18.27 23.46 -11.20
CA LEU A 21 -16.92 23.87 -11.56
C LEU A 21 -15.99 22.66 -11.68
N GLY A 22 -16.05 21.70 -10.75
CA GLY A 22 -15.27 20.46 -10.81
C GLY A 22 -15.58 19.61 -12.05
N GLN A 23 -16.81 19.65 -12.56
CA GLN A 23 -17.21 18.97 -13.81
C GLN A 23 -16.62 19.66 -15.06
N ARG A 24 -16.42 20.96 -15.03
CA ARG A 24 -15.91 21.76 -16.16
C ARG A 24 -14.38 21.86 -16.18
N MET A 25 -13.69 21.46 -15.11
CA MET A 25 -12.24 21.44 -15.13
C MET A 25 -11.74 20.43 -16.18
N PRO A 26 -10.80 20.84 -17.07
CA PRO A 26 -10.20 19.91 -18.02
C PRO A 26 -9.55 18.77 -17.23
N ARG A 27 -9.88 17.56 -17.59
CA ARG A 27 -9.33 16.36 -16.95
C ARG A 27 -7.83 16.33 -17.23
N ARG A 28 -7.02 16.38 -16.19
CA ARG A 28 -5.60 16.19 -16.31
C ARG A 28 -5.32 14.79 -16.84
N PHE A 29 -4.37 14.66 -17.76
CA PHE A 29 -3.90 13.36 -18.18
C PHE A 29 -3.24 12.66 -17.00
N VAL A 30 -3.66 11.43 -16.77
CA VAL A 30 -3.05 10.52 -15.80
C VAL A 30 -2.15 9.59 -16.59
N TRP A 31 -0.86 9.62 -16.28
CA TRP A 31 0.19 8.85 -16.96
C TRP A 31 0.49 7.54 -16.23
N GLU A 32 -0.53 6.95 -15.61
CA GLU A 32 -0.45 5.63 -14.99
C GLU A 32 -0.97 4.58 -15.97
N ALA A 33 -0.26 3.45 -16.05
CA ALA A 33 -0.63 2.37 -16.93
C ALA A 33 -1.86 1.63 -16.37
N SER A 34 -2.99 1.75 -17.03
CA SER A 34 -4.21 1.05 -16.66
C SER A 34 -4.51 -0.17 -17.53
N PHE A 35 -4.04 -0.18 -18.76
CA PHE A 35 -4.37 -1.16 -19.81
C PHE A 35 -5.87 -1.48 -19.91
N SER A 36 -6.71 -0.60 -19.38
CA SER A 36 -8.15 -0.83 -19.35
C SER A 36 -8.79 -0.52 -20.70
N HIS A 37 -9.69 -1.41 -21.16
CA HIS A 37 -10.46 -1.27 -22.39
C HIS A 37 -11.29 0.02 -22.43
N ASN A 38 -11.83 0.46 -21.29
CA ASN A 38 -12.68 1.63 -21.19
C ASN A 38 -11.91 2.94 -20.90
N ASP A 39 -10.60 2.86 -20.73
CA ASP A 39 -9.81 4.01 -20.34
C ASP A 39 -9.27 4.75 -21.56
N ARG A 40 -9.62 6.05 -21.62
CA ARG A 40 -9.20 6.99 -22.67
C ARG A 40 -7.93 7.76 -22.31
N GLN A 41 -7.34 7.49 -21.13
CA GLN A 41 -6.06 8.08 -20.74
C GLN A 41 -4.90 7.56 -21.63
N PRO A 42 -3.76 8.21 -21.67
CA PRO A 42 -2.67 7.81 -22.54
C PRO A 42 -2.29 6.33 -22.45
N PHE A 43 -2.22 5.78 -21.25
CA PHE A 43 -1.87 4.37 -21.03
C PHE A 43 -3.09 3.46 -20.74
N GLY A 44 -4.30 3.90 -21.14
CA GLY A 44 -5.44 3.04 -21.36
C GLY A 44 -5.38 2.36 -22.73
N CYS A 45 -6.35 1.49 -23.04
CA CYS A 45 -6.39 0.74 -24.29
C CYS A 45 -7.67 1.01 -25.14
N TYR A 46 -8.42 2.05 -24.84
CA TYR A 46 -9.67 2.33 -25.56
C TYR A 46 -9.48 2.47 -27.07
N VAL A 47 -8.50 3.28 -27.49
CA VAL A 47 -8.19 3.52 -28.92
C VAL A 47 -7.59 2.26 -29.55
N PHE A 48 -6.65 1.61 -28.88
CA PHE A 48 -6.03 0.37 -29.34
C PHE A 48 -7.11 -0.70 -29.63
N ASP A 49 -7.98 -0.97 -28.65
CA ASP A 49 -9.00 -2.00 -28.78
C ASP A 49 -10.05 -1.65 -29.86
N SER A 50 -10.35 -0.36 -30.03
CA SER A 50 -11.25 0.10 -31.12
C SER A 50 -10.61 -0.17 -32.48
N ILE A 51 -9.35 0.19 -32.68
CA ILE A 51 -8.61 -0.08 -33.92
C ILE A 51 -8.56 -1.59 -34.20
N MET A 52 -8.24 -2.40 -33.16
CA MET A 52 -8.14 -3.85 -33.33
C MET A 52 -9.49 -4.49 -33.66
N THR A 53 -10.58 -4.00 -33.07
CA THR A 53 -11.94 -4.51 -33.37
C THR A 53 -12.31 -4.31 -34.83
N GLU A 54 -11.88 -3.21 -35.43
CA GLU A 54 -12.15 -2.89 -36.84
C GLU A 54 -11.14 -3.51 -37.81
N SER A 55 -9.86 -3.65 -37.39
CA SER A 55 -8.78 -4.04 -38.29
C SER A 55 -8.49 -5.54 -38.33
N MET A 56 -8.91 -6.32 -37.31
CA MET A 56 -8.59 -7.74 -37.25
C MET A 56 -9.46 -8.56 -38.19
N PRO A 57 -8.86 -9.29 -39.18
CA PRO A 57 -9.62 -9.92 -40.26
C PRO A 57 -10.50 -11.08 -39.80
N ARG A 58 -10.16 -11.72 -38.68
CA ARG A 58 -10.91 -12.86 -38.11
C ARG A 58 -11.66 -12.53 -36.82
N GLY A 59 -11.68 -11.25 -36.45
CA GLY A 59 -12.35 -10.73 -35.26
C GLY A 59 -11.43 -10.56 -34.07
N TYR A 60 -11.85 -9.63 -33.22
CA TYR A 60 -11.15 -9.27 -31.98
C TYR A 60 -12.17 -9.07 -30.86
N ALA A 61 -11.88 -9.60 -29.69
CA ALA A 61 -12.73 -9.46 -28.52
C ALA A 61 -11.92 -9.22 -27.25
N VAL A 62 -12.42 -8.33 -26.40
CA VAL A 62 -11.84 -8.09 -25.07
C VAL A 62 -12.68 -8.77 -24.02
N LEU A 63 -12.11 -9.72 -23.28
CA LEU A 63 -12.82 -10.55 -22.32
C LEU A 63 -12.04 -10.64 -21.01
N ARG A 64 -12.73 -10.71 -19.88
CA ARG A 64 -12.12 -10.98 -18.59
C ARG A 64 -12.23 -12.48 -18.26
N LYS A 65 -11.48 -13.31 -19.00
CA LYS A 65 -11.42 -14.75 -18.80
C LYS A 65 -9.98 -15.21 -18.64
N THR A 66 -9.73 -16.14 -17.71
CA THR A 66 -8.41 -16.75 -17.55
C THR A 66 -8.10 -17.75 -18.66
N PHE A 67 -6.84 -18.14 -18.83
CA PHE A 67 -6.45 -19.19 -19.78
C PHE A 67 -7.22 -20.47 -19.55
N THR A 68 -7.45 -20.83 -18.29
CA THR A 68 -8.25 -22.02 -17.93
C THR A 68 -9.69 -21.90 -18.42
N GLN A 69 -10.33 -20.76 -18.24
CA GLN A 69 -11.69 -20.53 -18.71
C GLN A 69 -11.80 -20.53 -20.23
N ILE A 70 -10.80 -19.96 -20.93
CA ILE A 70 -10.75 -19.97 -22.40
C ILE A 70 -10.50 -21.38 -22.94
N ASN A 71 -9.59 -22.14 -22.34
CA ASN A 71 -9.28 -23.52 -22.74
C ASN A 71 -10.47 -24.46 -22.59
N ASN A 72 -11.30 -24.24 -21.58
CA ASN A 72 -12.50 -25.05 -21.31
C ASN A 72 -13.70 -24.68 -22.20
N ASP A 73 -13.68 -23.50 -22.81
CA ASP A 73 -14.76 -23.04 -23.69
C ASP A 73 -14.51 -23.52 -25.13
N LYS A 74 -15.38 -24.40 -25.64
CA LYS A 74 -15.27 -24.99 -27.00
C LYS A 74 -15.21 -23.93 -28.11
N LYS A 75 -15.85 -22.78 -27.94
CA LYS A 75 -15.88 -21.71 -28.93
C LYS A 75 -14.60 -20.87 -28.92
N MET A 76 -13.95 -20.73 -27.75
CA MET A 76 -12.82 -19.83 -27.54
C MET A 76 -11.47 -20.52 -27.63
N ARG A 77 -11.39 -21.82 -27.36
CA ARG A 77 -10.13 -22.57 -27.29
C ARG A 77 -9.27 -22.58 -28.57
N ASN A 78 -9.88 -22.23 -29.72
CA ASN A 78 -9.18 -22.14 -31.01
C ASN A 78 -8.81 -20.68 -31.38
N SER A 79 -8.92 -19.74 -30.44
CA SER A 79 -8.55 -18.35 -30.65
C SER A 79 -7.09 -18.13 -30.30
N ASN A 80 -6.51 -17.09 -30.88
CA ASN A 80 -5.23 -16.55 -30.44
C ASN A 80 -5.46 -15.60 -29.25
N LEU A 81 -4.45 -15.44 -28.43
CA LEU A 81 -4.57 -14.72 -27.17
C LEU A 81 -3.61 -13.57 -27.09
N LEU A 82 -4.08 -12.44 -26.56
CA LEU A 82 -3.29 -11.27 -26.24
C LEU A 82 -3.44 -10.93 -24.74
N VAL A 83 -2.31 -10.78 -24.06
CA VAL A 83 -2.24 -10.30 -22.68
C VAL A 83 -1.44 -9.00 -22.66
N LEU A 84 -2.01 -7.95 -22.10
CA LEU A 84 -1.34 -6.66 -21.90
C LEU A 84 -1.34 -6.35 -20.41
N CYS A 85 -0.17 -6.24 -19.80
CA CYS A 85 -0.03 -5.89 -18.40
C CYS A 85 1.38 -5.33 -18.12
N ASP A 86 1.54 -4.61 -17.02
CA ASP A 86 2.86 -4.27 -16.53
C ASP A 86 3.38 -5.35 -15.57
N LEU A 87 2.53 -5.89 -14.74
CA LEU A 87 2.81 -6.95 -13.77
C LEU A 87 2.00 -8.20 -14.10
N MET A 88 2.69 -9.31 -14.40
CA MET A 88 2.03 -10.58 -14.70
C MET A 88 2.12 -11.55 -13.53
N SER A 89 0.97 -12.12 -13.14
CA SER A 89 0.89 -13.21 -12.17
C SER A 89 0.10 -14.37 -12.76
N LEU A 90 0.73 -15.53 -12.85
CA LEU A 90 0.13 -16.76 -13.37
C LEU A 90 0.17 -17.86 -12.31
N ASN A 91 -0.95 -18.52 -12.12
CA ASN A 91 -0.97 -19.74 -11.31
C ASN A 91 -0.60 -20.97 -12.14
N ALA A 92 -0.27 -22.08 -11.47
CA ALA A 92 0.14 -23.31 -12.14
C ALA A 92 -0.96 -23.92 -13.04
N ILE A 93 -2.23 -23.67 -12.75
CA ILE A 93 -3.36 -24.18 -13.52
C ILE A 93 -3.48 -23.40 -14.83
N ASP A 94 -3.35 -22.08 -14.76
CA ASP A 94 -3.37 -21.20 -15.95
C ASP A 94 -2.18 -21.48 -16.86
N LEU A 95 -0.99 -21.75 -16.31
CA LEU A 95 0.18 -22.16 -17.10
C LEU A 95 -0.06 -23.47 -17.87
N ARG A 96 -0.60 -24.49 -17.20
CA ARG A 96 -0.97 -25.76 -17.88
C ARG A 96 -2.02 -25.54 -18.96
N SER A 97 -2.96 -24.66 -18.72
CA SER A 97 -4.00 -24.29 -19.69
C SER A 97 -3.41 -23.55 -20.88
N MET A 98 -2.45 -22.67 -20.67
CA MET A 98 -1.71 -22.00 -21.72
C MET A 98 -0.89 -22.98 -22.56
N ASP A 99 -0.20 -23.95 -21.94
CA ASP A 99 0.47 -25.04 -22.65
C ASP A 99 -0.50 -25.83 -23.55
N SER A 100 -1.66 -26.16 -23.01
CA SER A 100 -2.69 -26.90 -23.79
C SER A 100 -3.18 -26.08 -24.99
N LEU A 101 -3.35 -24.77 -24.86
CA LEU A 101 -3.72 -23.87 -25.97
C LEU A 101 -2.62 -23.78 -27.01
N LEU A 102 -1.35 -23.64 -26.59
CA LEU A 102 -0.19 -23.60 -27.47
C LEU A 102 -0.05 -24.93 -28.24
N CYS A 103 -0.16 -26.07 -27.56
CA CYS A 103 -0.09 -27.37 -28.21
C CYS A 103 -1.19 -27.60 -29.26
N ARG A 104 -2.37 -26.98 -29.10
CA ARG A 104 -3.45 -26.98 -30.09
C ARG A 104 -3.25 -26.03 -31.26
N GLY A 105 -2.18 -25.25 -31.23
CA GLY A 105 -1.82 -24.34 -32.30
C GLY A 105 -2.35 -22.93 -32.11
N SER A 106 -2.77 -22.52 -30.89
CA SER A 106 -3.05 -21.13 -30.56
C SER A 106 -1.76 -20.33 -30.48
N HIS A 107 -1.80 -19.09 -30.91
CA HIS A 107 -0.71 -18.15 -30.73
C HIS A 107 -1.02 -17.29 -29.48
N VAL A 108 -0.12 -17.29 -28.51
CA VAL A 108 -0.24 -16.50 -27.28
C VAL A 108 0.81 -15.37 -27.32
N MET A 109 0.35 -14.14 -27.32
CA MET A 109 1.21 -12.96 -27.20
C MET A 109 1.05 -12.34 -25.83
N ILE A 110 2.16 -12.17 -25.13
CA ILE A 110 2.22 -11.59 -23.79
C ILE A 110 3.09 -10.33 -23.88
N ALA A 111 2.46 -9.17 -23.75
CA ALA A 111 3.18 -7.90 -23.62
C ALA A 111 3.23 -7.51 -22.14
N VAL A 112 4.43 -7.58 -21.57
CA VAL A 112 4.65 -7.43 -20.12
C VAL A 112 6.03 -6.86 -19.84
N LEU A 113 6.18 -6.11 -18.74
CA LEU A 113 7.50 -5.61 -18.32
C LEU A 113 8.13 -6.45 -17.23
N GLN A 114 7.36 -6.86 -16.25
CA GLN A 114 7.88 -7.60 -15.10
C GLN A 114 6.86 -8.60 -14.56
N SER A 115 7.33 -9.52 -13.76
CA SER A 115 6.50 -10.47 -13.04
C SER A 115 6.03 -9.85 -11.71
N ALA A 116 4.79 -10.14 -11.33
CA ALA A 116 4.26 -9.76 -10.03
C ALA A 116 4.86 -10.60 -8.89
N ASP A 117 5.39 -11.77 -9.21
CA ASP A 117 6.01 -12.67 -8.24
C ASP A 117 7.15 -13.47 -8.87
N ALA A 118 8.14 -13.81 -8.03
CA ALA A 118 9.30 -14.59 -8.45
C ALA A 118 8.95 -16.01 -8.95
N ARG A 119 7.80 -16.56 -8.54
CA ARG A 119 7.37 -17.90 -8.99
C ARG A 119 6.91 -17.85 -10.43
N THR A 120 6.12 -16.86 -10.82
CA THR A 120 5.68 -16.68 -12.21
C THR A 120 6.88 -16.51 -13.11
N ASP A 121 7.83 -15.65 -12.73
CA ASP A 121 9.03 -15.39 -13.51
C ASP A 121 9.89 -16.65 -13.67
N SER A 122 10.20 -17.33 -12.56
CA SER A 122 10.95 -18.58 -12.58
C SER A 122 10.25 -19.67 -13.39
N THR A 123 8.93 -19.76 -13.33
CA THR A 123 8.17 -20.79 -14.05
C THR A 123 8.14 -20.52 -15.55
N ILE A 124 7.98 -19.27 -15.96
CA ILE A 124 8.03 -18.90 -17.39
C ILE A 124 9.44 -19.11 -17.93
N ALA A 125 10.46 -18.69 -17.19
CA ALA A 125 11.86 -18.90 -17.57
C ALA A 125 12.19 -20.39 -17.67
N TYR A 126 11.79 -21.20 -16.70
CA TYR A 126 12.03 -22.63 -16.68
C TYR A 126 11.31 -23.39 -17.81
N ASN A 127 10.02 -23.14 -18.00
CA ASN A 127 9.24 -23.88 -19.00
C ASN A 127 9.48 -23.41 -20.42
N TYR A 128 9.72 -22.11 -20.61
CA TYR A 128 9.79 -21.55 -21.97
C TYR A 128 11.15 -20.95 -22.30
N GLY A 129 12.07 -20.83 -21.34
CA GLY A 129 13.38 -20.21 -21.53
C GLY A 129 13.31 -18.73 -21.89
N LEU A 130 12.20 -18.09 -21.55
CA LEU A 130 11.97 -16.67 -21.78
C LEU A 130 11.74 -16.01 -20.44
N SER A 131 12.52 -15.01 -20.12
CA SER A 131 12.24 -14.08 -19.04
C SER A 131 12.22 -12.66 -19.58
N TYR A 132 11.65 -11.77 -18.83
CA TYR A 132 11.56 -10.37 -19.22
C TYR A 132 12.03 -9.50 -18.07
N ASN A 133 12.69 -8.42 -18.41
CA ASN A 133 13.19 -7.46 -17.45
C ASN A 133 12.87 -6.05 -17.93
N GLY A 134 12.26 -5.29 -17.05
CA GLY A 134 11.94 -3.91 -17.34
C GLY A 134 11.22 -3.27 -16.16
N SER A 135 11.18 -1.97 -16.18
CA SER A 135 10.40 -1.17 -15.23
C SER A 135 9.76 -0.02 -15.99
N ILE A 136 8.53 0.31 -15.64
CA ILE A 136 7.88 1.50 -16.18
C ILE A 136 8.28 2.68 -15.31
N TYR A 137 9.23 3.49 -15.78
CA TYR A 137 9.55 4.79 -15.20
C TYR A 137 9.12 5.91 -16.15
N PHE A 138 7.82 5.91 -16.52
CA PHE A 138 7.31 6.97 -17.32
C PHE A 138 7.14 8.23 -16.46
N ASN A 139 8.00 9.21 -16.71
CA ASN A 139 7.92 10.51 -16.05
C ASN A 139 7.79 11.60 -17.11
N VAL A 140 6.60 12.21 -17.16
CA VAL A 140 6.30 13.31 -18.10
C VAL A 140 7.26 14.48 -17.97
N GLU A 141 7.73 14.76 -16.76
CA GLU A 141 8.66 15.86 -16.52
C GLU A 141 10.04 15.55 -17.11
N ASN A 142 10.51 14.30 -17.00
CA ASN A 142 11.75 13.87 -17.66
C ASN A 142 11.66 14.01 -19.19
N ILE A 143 10.54 13.60 -19.78
CA ILE A 143 10.32 13.76 -21.22
C ILE A 143 10.30 15.23 -21.63
N LYS A 144 9.61 16.09 -20.89
CA LYS A 144 9.60 17.53 -21.16
C LYS A 144 10.99 18.15 -21.05
N ASN A 145 11.76 17.77 -20.04
CA ASN A 145 13.11 18.26 -19.83
C ASN A 145 14.03 17.76 -20.96
N PHE A 146 13.92 16.50 -21.36
CA PHE A 146 14.64 15.94 -22.51
C PHE A 146 14.32 16.70 -23.81
N LEU A 147 13.05 16.94 -24.09
CA LEU A 147 12.61 17.68 -25.28
C LEU A 147 13.06 19.16 -25.27
N ARG A 148 13.32 19.73 -24.10
CA ARG A 148 13.88 21.08 -23.94
C ARG A 148 15.41 21.12 -24.01
N GLY A 149 16.08 19.98 -24.20
CA GLY A 149 17.53 19.87 -24.17
C GLY A 149 18.14 20.03 -22.79
N MET A 150 17.34 19.83 -21.72
CA MET A 150 17.80 19.85 -20.33
C MET A 150 18.27 18.45 -19.92
N ASN A 151 19.14 18.36 -18.91
CA ASN A 151 19.54 17.07 -18.34
C ASN A 151 18.31 16.30 -17.84
N ALA A 152 18.04 15.16 -18.44
CA ALA A 152 16.94 14.28 -18.09
C ALA A 152 17.40 12.81 -18.16
N TYR A 153 16.77 11.96 -17.35
CA TYR A 153 16.97 10.50 -17.39
C TYR A 153 16.13 9.84 -18.50
N GLU A 154 16.02 10.49 -19.64
CA GLU A 154 15.25 10.01 -20.77
C GLU A 154 16.12 10.04 -22.03
N SER A 155 15.88 9.09 -22.92
CA SER A 155 16.57 8.98 -24.20
C SER A 155 15.66 8.38 -25.26
N TYR A 156 16.07 8.43 -26.52
CA TYR A 156 15.42 7.69 -27.59
C TYR A 156 16.06 6.33 -27.76
N ASP A 157 15.22 5.29 -27.78
CA ASP A 157 15.61 3.97 -28.27
C ASP A 157 15.25 3.85 -29.73
N THR A 158 16.13 3.21 -30.49
CA THR A 158 15.85 2.87 -31.87
C THR A 158 15.42 1.41 -31.97
N LEU A 159 14.20 1.19 -32.44
CA LEU A 159 13.59 -0.12 -32.62
C LEU A 159 13.82 -0.61 -34.04
N PHE A 160 14.28 -1.85 -34.19
CA PHE A 160 14.48 -2.50 -35.47
C PHE A 160 13.62 -3.75 -35.59
N TRP A 161 12.76 -3.75 -36.60
CA TRP A 161 11.99 -4.93 -36.98
C TRP A 161 12.81 -5.81 -37.92
N ARG A 162 12.98 -7.04 -37.59
CA ARG A 162 13.55 -8.05 -38.46
C ARG A 162 12.75 -9.36 -38.27
N ASN A 163 11.83 -9.58 -39.19
CA ASN A 163 11.09 -10.84 -39.21
C ASN A 163 11.97 -11.88 -39.97
N PRO A 164 12.26 -13.04 -39.37
CA PRO A 164 12.97 -14.12 -40.03
C PRO A 164 12.21 -14.66 -41.27
N ASP A 165 10.89 -14.58 -41.28
CA ASP A 165 10.04 -15.09 -42.37
C ASP A 165 9.90 -14.13 -43.56
N THR A 166 10.68 -13.04 -43.62
CA THR A 166 10.73 -12.07 -44.74
C THR A 166 9.39 -11.46 -45.17
N THR A 167 8.32 -11.68 -44.46
CA THR A 167 6.96 -11.23 -44.80
C THR A 167 6.85 -9.70 -44.83
N TYR A 168 7.66 -9.02 -44.04
CA TYR A 168 7.69 -7.56 -43.99
C TYR A 168 9.11 -7.03 -44.21
N PRO A 169 9.25 -5.93 -44.91
CA PRO A 169 10.56 -5.28 -45.06
C PRO A 169 11.11 -4.83 -43.70
N PRO A 170 12.44 -4.74 -43.55
CA PRO A 170 13.03 -4.16 -42.35
C PRO A 170 12.45 -2.78 -42.09
N MET A 171 12.24 -2.48 -40.82
CA MET A 171 11.66 -1.19 -40.39
C MET A 171 12.42 -0.69 -39.17
N GLN A 172 12.65 0.61 -39.13
CA GLN A 172 13.20 1.32 -38.01
C GLN A 172 12.15 2.27 -37.44
N ALA A 173 12.05 2.34 -36.13
CA ALA A 173 11.19 3.27 -35.43
C ALA A 173 11.93 3.82 -34.22
N SER A 174 11.56 5.01 -33.77
CA SER A 174 12.13 5.63 -32.58
C SER A 174 11.07 5.67 -31.48
N SER A 175 11.45 5.40 -30.25
CA SER A 175 10.59 5.45 -29.07
C SER A 175 11.33 6.02 -27.88
N PHE A 176 10.61 6.67 -26.97
CA PHE A 176 11.19 7.01 -25.66
C PHE A 176 11.59 5.75 -24.90
N ASN A 177 12.73 5.81 -24.22
CA ASN A 177 13.23 4.69 -23.42
C ASN A 177 12.19 4.26 -22.36
N SER A 178 11.49 5.20 -21.74
CA SER A 178 10.41 4.91 -20.80
C SER A 178 9.24 4.10 -21.39
N ILE A 179 9.05 4.12 -22.71
CA ILE A 179 8.04 3.32 -23.43
C ILE A 179 8.57 1.96 -23.86
N SER A 180 9.80 1.93 -24.38
CA SER A 180 10.48 0.73 -24.86
C SER A 180 11.37 0.05 -23.81
N GLY A 181 11.30 0.50 -22.56
CA GLY A 181 12.26 0.25 -21.48
C GLY A 181 12.50 -1.22 -21.10
N GLY A 182 11.67 -2.15 -21.56
CA GLY A 182 11.86 -3.56 -21.29
C GLY A 182 12.78 -4.29 -22.27
N SER A 183 13.24 -5.46 -21.85
CA SER A 183 13.96 -6.43 -22.67
C SER A 183 13.51 -7.85 -22.38
N VAL A 184 13.55 -8.71 -23.41
CA VAL A 184 13.32 -10.16 -23.26
C VAL A 184 14.67 -10.83 -23.13
N ILE A 185 14.84 -11.60 -22.07
CA ILE A 185 16.03 -12.42 -21.83
C ILE A 185 15.74 -13.84 -22.34
N VAL A 186 16.61 -14.36 -23.21
CA VAL A 186 16.50 -15.72 -23.72
C VAL A 186 17.53 -16.57 -23.01
N ASP A 187 17.07 -17.49 -22.15
CA ASP A 187 17.97 -18.45 -21.52
C ASP A 187 18.12 -19.71 -22.39
N ARG A 188 19.21 -19.75 -23.16
CA ARG A 188 19.54 -20.87 -24.04
C ARG A 188 19.85 -22.15 -23.28
N ARG A 189 20.21 -22.08 -21.99
CA ARG A 189 20.57 -23.27 -21.18
C ARG A 189 19.34 -24.10 -20.84
N MET A 190 18.20 -23.43 -20.63
CA MET A 190 16.95 -24.08 -20.26
C MET A 190 16.18 -24.71 -21.43
N CYS A 191 16.57 -24.39 -22.67
CA CYS A 191 15.75 -24.67 -23.85
C CYS A 191 16.38 -25.63 -24.85
N GLY A 192 17.59 -26.10 -24.63
CA GLY A 192 18.28 -27.03 -25.53
C GLY A 192 18.38 -26.47 -26.98
N THR A 193 17.94 -27.26 -27.95
CA THR A 193 18.02 -26.94 -29.39
C THR A 193 16.85 -26.10 -29.93
N VAL A 194 16.00 -25.54 -29.05
CA VAL A 194 14.81 -24.83 -29.50
C VAL A 194 15.18 -23.49 -30.12
N LYS A 195 14.64 -23.22 -31.30
CA LYS A 195 14.84 -21.96 -32.01
C LYS A 195 13.97 -20.87 -31.43
N PHE A 196 14.59 -19.71 -31.22
CA PHE A 196 13.94 -18.47 -30.90
C PHE A 196 14.07 -17.50 -32.05
N ASP A 197 12.97 -16.89 -32.44
CA ASP A 197 12.96 -15.87 -33.48
C ASP A 197 12.75 -14.50 -32.81
N THR A 198 13.74 -13.63 -32.94
CA THR A 198 13.62 -12.26 -32.42
C THR A 198 13.00 -11.39 -33.47
N LEU A 199 11.79 -10.91 -33.19
CA LEU A 199 11.01 -10.06 -34.11
C LEU A 199 11.43 -8.60 -34.03
N LEU A 200 11.70 -8.11 -32.82
CA LEU A 200 12.01 -6.71 -32.55
C LEU A 200 13.24 -6.59 -31.67
N TRP A 201 14.18 -5.77 -32.12
CA TRP A 201 15.38 -5.40 -31.41
C TRP A 201 15.33 -3.92 -31.06
N LYS A 202 15.91 -3.55 -29.92
CA LYS A 202 16.16 -2.16 -29.60
C LYS A 202 17.69 -1.90 -29.51
N TYR A 203 18.04 -0.70 -29.89
CA TYR A 203 19.35 -0.13 -29.67
C TYR A 203 19.16 1.07 -28.78
N SER A 204 19.76 1.02 -27.59
CA SER A 204 19.76 2.11 -26.64
C SER A 204 21.12 2.77 -26.63
N GLU A 205 21.14 4.07 -26.82
CA GLU A 205 22.33 4.87 -26.56
C GLU A 205 22.27 5.31 -25.10
N THR A 206 23.05 4.68 -24.25
CA THR A 206 23.12 5.07 -22.85
C THR A 206 24.09 6.24 -22.71
N ILE A 207 23.57 7.46 -22.63
CA ILE A 207 24.36 8.64 -22.24
C ILE A 207 24.52 8.57 -20.73
N VAL A 208 25.71 8.15 -20.27
CA VAL A 208 26.04 8.17 -18.85
C VAL A 208 26.49 9.57 -18.47
N PRO A 209 25.83 10.26 -17.51
CA PRO A 209 26.28 11.56 -17.05
C PRO A 209 27.72 11.50 -16.54
N GLU A 210 28.52 12.54 -16.85
CA GLU A 210 29.95 12.58 -16.55
C GLU A 210 30.30 12.36 -15.08
N GLU A 211 29.43 12.80 -14.17
CA GLU A 211 29.57 12.60 -12.73
C GLU A 211 29.45 11.11 -12.33
N GLN A 212 28.53 10.35 -12.92
CA GLN A 212 28.43 8.92 -12.69
C GLN A 212 29.59 8.16 -13.33
N ASN A 213 30.11 8.68 -14.43
CA ASN A 213 31.25 8.13 -15.12
C ASN A 213 32.55 8.25 -14.29
N GLN A 214 32.76 9.37 -13.57
CA GLN A 214 33.90 9.56 -12.65
C GLN A 214 33.83 8.60 -11.45
N TYR A 215 32.67 8.47 -10.82
CA TYR A 215 32.48 7.55 -9.70
C TYR A 215 32.72 6.09 -10.12
N PHE A 216 32.27 5.73 -11.29
CA PHE A 216 32.42 4.39 -11.83
C PHE A 216 33.86 4.10 -12.27
N ARG A 217 34.55 5.04 -12.90
CA ARG A 217 35.99 4.94 -13.22
C ARG A 217 36.83 4.72 -11.96
N TYR A 218 36.49 5.43 -10.88
CA TYR A 218 37.12 5.24 -9.58
C TYR A 218 36.85 3.82 -9.03
N TYR A 219 35.61 3.35 -9.11
CA TYR A 219 35.22 2.02 -8.64
C TYR A 219 35.91 0.91 -9.45
N VAL A 220 35.97 1.01 -10.74
CA VAL A 220 36.66 0.04 -11.63
C VAL A 220 38.16 0.05 -11.38
N ALA A 221 38.80 1.22 -11.25
CA ALA A 221 40.21 1.34 -10.93
C ALA A 221 40.56 0.69 -9.59
N ARG A 222 39.76 0.96 -8.56
CA ARG A 222 39.93 0.36 -7.22
C ARG A 222 39.76 -1.16 -7.24
N LYS A 223 38.85 -1.67 -8.04
CA LYS A 223 38.59 -3.11 -8.20
C LYS A 223 39.70 -3.81 -8.97
N LYS A 224 40.29 -3.14 -9.99
CA LYS A 224 41.45 -3.61 -10.73
C LYS A 224 42.69 -3.67 -9.83
N GLU A 225 42.84 -2.74 -8.91
CA GLU A 225 43.89 -2.71 -7.90
C GLU A 225 43.74 -3.82 -6.85
N MET A 226 42.51 -4.10 -6.43
CA MET A 226 42.21 -5.22 -5.51
C MET A 226 42.41 -6.60 -6.18
N ARG A 227 42.12 -6.75 -7.49
CA ARG A 227 42.46 -7.94 -8.28
C ARG A 227 43.97 -8.19 -8.36
N LYS A 228 44.77 -7.13 -8.59
CA LYS A 228 46.23 -7.22 -8.59
C LYS A 228 46.83 -7.71 -7.24
N LYS A 229 46.14 -7.46 -6.14
CA LYS A 229 46.54 -7.88 -4.79
C LYS A 229 46.03 -9.28 -4.42
N ASN A 230 45.59 -10.10 -5.37
CA ASN A 230 45.15 -11.52 -5.16
C ASN A 230 44.06 -11.73 -4.07
N LYS A 231 43.30 -10.70 -3.72
CA LYS A 231 42.28 -10.75 -2.67
C LYS A 231 40.85 -11.10 -3.18
N LEU A 232 40.65 -11.25 -4.49
CA LEU A 232 39.36 -11.61 -5.05
C LEU A 232 39.54 -12.58 -6.21
N LYS A 233 39.43 -13.85 -5.94
CA LYS A 233 39.50 -14.92 -6.96
C LYS A 233 38.21 -15.16 -7.73
N GLU A 234 37.10 -14.63 -7.27
CA GLU A 234 35.79 -14.82 -7.86
C GLU A 234 34.98 -13.52 -7.84
N TYR A 235 34.97 -12.80 -8.93
CA TYR A 235 33.91 -11.83 -9.17
C TYR A 235 33.63 -11.76 -10.68
N ASN A 236 32.37 -12.08 -10.99
CA ASN A 236 31.73 -12.23 -12.28
C ASN A 236 32.07 -11.18 -13.35
N ASP A 237 32.08 -11.63 -14.60
CA ASP A 237 32.17 -10.89 -15.87
C ASP A 237 31.27 -9.66 -16.01
N SER A 238 30.26 -9.53 -15.17
CA SER A 238 29.35 -8.38 -15.14
C SER A 238 30.00 -7.04 -14.84
N ALA A 239 31.13 -6.99 -14.13
CA ALA A 239 31.80 -5.71 -13.84
C ALA A 239 32.78 -5.31 -14.96
N GLU A 240 33.30 -6.27 -15.71
CA GLU A 240 34.09 -6.04 -16.91
C GLU A 240 33.21 -5.56 -18.04
N TRP A 241 32.03 -6.19 -18.16
CA TRP A 241 30.95 -5.78 -19.06
C TRP A 241 30.47 -4.33 -18.75
N LEU A 242 30.23 -4.00 -17.50
CA LEU A 242 29.83 -2.64 -17.10
C LEU A 242 30.97 -1.61 -17.38
N GLY A 243 32.24 -2.01 -17.26
CA GLY A 243 33.40 -1.17 -17.61
C GLY A 243 33.52 -0.89 -19.10
N HIS A 244 33.18 -1.86 -19.94
CA HIS A 244 33.07 -1.66 -21.38
C HIS A 244 31.89 -0.76 -21.75
N VAL A 245 30.75 -0.92 -21.12
CA VAL A 245 29.53 -0.12 -21.34
C VAL A 245 29.75 1.37 -21.07
N LEU A 246 30.65 1.73 -20.17
CA LEU A 246 30.87 3.12 -19.77
C LEU A 246 32.05 3.83 -20.50
N ASN A 247 32.90 3.08 -21.16
CA ASN A 247 34.06 3.66 -21.87
C ASN A 247 33.83 3.95 -23.37
N GLU A 248 32.76 3.39 -23.92
CA GLU A 248 32.36 3.62 -25.32
C GLU A 248 30.85 3.97 -25.28
N ASN A 249 30.38 4.82 -26.18
CA ASN A 249 28.96 4.96 -26.49
C ASN A 249 28.45 3.63 -27.04
N ILE A 250 28.27 2.62 -26.17
CA ILE A 250 27.89 1.28 -26.60
C ILE A 250 26.42 1.29 -26.90
N THR A 251 26.09 1.21 -28.13
CA THR A 251 24.77 0.87 -28.61
C THR A 251 24.45 -0.56 -28.20
N GLN A 252 23.78 -0.72 -27.07
CA GLN A 252 23.40 -2.04 -26.63
C GLN A 252 22.22 -2.57 -27.45
N LYS A 253 22.45 -3.70 -28.13
CA LYS A 253 21.41 -4.41 -28.86
C LYS A 253 20.69 -5.38 -27.95
N THR A 254 19.42 -5.12 -27.64
CA THR A 254 18.61 -5.99 -26.77
C THR A 254 17.32 -6.43 -27.48
N PRO A 255 16.90 -7.71 -27.33
CA PRO A 255 15.62 -8.18 -27.87
C PRO A 255 14.46 -7.61 -27.05
N VAL A 256 13.46 -7.08 -27.75
CA VAL A 256 12.23 -6.54 -27.15
C VAL A 256 11.02 -7.44 -27.41
N ALA A 257 10.98 -8.09 -28.56
CA ALA A 257 9.96 -9.07 -28.89
C ALA A 257 10.59 -10.36 -29.41
N VAL A 258 10.27 -11.46 -28.77
CA VAL A 258 10.80 -12.79 -29.09
C VAL A 258 9.65 -13.78 -29.23
N THR A 259 9.70 -14.57 -30.29
CA THR A 259 8.74 -15.66 -30.54
C THR A 259 9.41 -17.01 -30.39
N ARG A 260 8.71 -17.94 -29.77
CA ARG A 260 9.09 -19.35 -29.65
C ARG A 260 7.94 -20.24 -30.13
N SER A 261 8.24 -21.24 -30.94
CA SER A 261 7.28 -22.29 -31.30
C SER A 261 7.16 -23.32 -30.19
N ILE A 262 5.93 -23.66 -29.79
CA ILE A 262 5.61 -24.62 -28.74
C ILE A 262 4.46 -25.50 -29.24
N GLY A 263 4.73 -26.78 -29.45
CA GLY A 263 3.77 -27.66 -30.12
C GLY A 263 3.43 -27.11 -31.51
N ASN A 264 2.15 -27.00 -31.80
CA ASN A 264 1.67 -26.41 -33.06
C ASN A 264 1.41 -24.89 -32.98
N GLY A 265 1.59 -24.27 -31.82
CA GLY A 265 1.38 -22.85 -31.59
C GLY A 265 2.68 -22.08 -31.39
N LYS A 266 2.53 -20.80 -31.08
CA LYS A 266 3.65 -19.91 -30.84
C LYS A 266 3.42 -19.08 -29.57
N LEU A 267 4.44 -18.90 -28.77
CA LEU A 267 4.47 -17.97 -27.67
C LEU A 267 5.33 -16.76 -28.06
N THR A 268 4.75 -15.58 -28.07
CA THR A 268 5.47 -14.32 -28.29
C THR A 268 5.49 -13.51 -26.99
N VAL A 269 6.66 -13.16 -26.52
CA VAL A 269 6.84 -12.26 -25.38
C VAL A 269 7.35 -10.92 -25.89
N VAL A 270 6.70 -9.85 -25.45
CA VAL A 270 7.00 -8.46 -25.84
C VAL A 270 7.22 -7.65 -24.56
N ALA A 271 8.40 -7.07 -24.41
CA ALA A 271 8.77 -6.30 -23.22
C ALA A 271 8.48 -4.79 -23.34
N MET A 272 7.48 -4.41 -24.14
CA MET A 272 7.04 -3.02 -24.30
C MET A 272 5.51 -2.90 -24.32
N PRO A 273 4.82 -3.21 -23.22
CA PRO A 273 3.36 -3.19 -23.17
C PRO A 273 2.75 -1.82 -23.40
N LEU A 274 3.46 -0.72 -23.07
CA LEU A 274 2.97 0.63 -23.27
C LEU A 274 2.76 0.99 -24.75
N ALA A 275 3.44 0.31 -25.68
CA ALA A 275 3.22 0.48 -27.11
C ALA A 275 1.81 0.06 -27.56
N PHE A 276 1.16 -0.85 -26.83
CA PHE A 276 -0.22 -1.29 -27.10
C PHE A 276 -1.29 -0.44 -26.41
N THR A 277 -0.91 0.72 -25.90
CA THR A 277 -1.85 1.66 -25.26
C THR A 277 -2.30 2.73 -26.25
N ASN A 278 -3.24 3.59 -25.80
CA ASN A 278 -3.69 4.73 -26.61
C ASN A 278 -2.52 5.60 -27.08
N TYR A 279 -1.51 5.81 -26.21
CA TYR A 279 -0.30 6.56 -26.54
C TYR A 279 0.46 5.90 -27.70
N GLY A 280 0.77 4.60 -27.56
CA GLY A 280 1.60 3.90 -28.54
C GLY A 280 0.94 3.77 -29.92
N VAL A 281 -0.39 3.58 -30.00
CA VAL A 281 -1.11 3.51 -31.29
C VAL A 281 -1.38 4.86 -31.91
N LEU A 282 -1.31 5.94 -31.16
CA LEU A 282 -1.38 7.30 -31.68
C LEU A 282 -0.02 7.85 -32.10
N ASP A 283 1.07 7.22 -31.67
CA ASP A 283 2.42 7.56 -32.09
C ASP A 283 2.70 7.01 -33.49
N ARG A 284 3.06 7.90 -34.40
CA ARG A 284 3.32 7.54 -35.81
C ARG A 284 4.50 6.57 -35.99
N GLN A 285 5.47 6.58 -35.06
CA GLN A 285 6.63 5.68 -35.10
C GLN A 285 6.27 4.29 -34.54
N LEU A 286 5.47 4.23 -33.48
CA LEU A 286 5.15 2.98 -32.81
C LEU A 286 3.98 2.23 -33.46
N LEU A 287 3.01 2.92 -34.03
CA LEU A 287 1.84 2.29 -34.66
C LEU A 287 2.23 1.19 -35.67
N PRO A 288 3.18 1.40 -36.62
CA PRO A 288 3.56 0.34 -37.54
C PRO A 288 4.19 -0.88 -36.85
N VAL A 289 4.93 -0.67 -35.76
CA VAL A 289 5.51 -1.76 -34.96
C VAL A 289 4.42 -2.60 -34.30
N VAL A 290 3.45 -1.91 -33.67
CA VAL A 290 2.31 -2.57 -33.01
C VAL A 290 1.48 -3.36 -34.02
N MET A 291 1.18 -2.76 -35.19
CA MET A 291 0.42 -3.44 -36.24
C MET A 291 1.15 -4.70 -36.75
N ARG A 292 2.45 -4.64 -36.96
CA ARG A 292 3.25 -5.82 -37.33
C ARG A 292 3.27 -6.91 -36.25
N LEU A 293 3.32 -6.54 -34.98
CA LEU A 293 3.20 -7.50 -33.89
C LEU A 293 1.81 -8.14 -33.89
N MET A 294 0.75 -7.36 -34.09
CA MET A 294 -0.62 -7.87 -34.12
C MET A 294 -0.89 -8.79 -35.33
N THR A 295 -0.27 -8.55 -36.47
CA THR A 295 -0.40 -9.47 -37.63
C THR A 295 0.17 -10.86 -37.38
N GLN A 296 1.12 -11.00 -36.43
CA GLN A 296 1.64 -12.33 -36.06
C GLN A 296 0.57 -13.24 -35.43
N ILE A 297 -0.50 -12.65 -34.87
CA ILE A 297 -1.60 -13.38 -34.22
C ILE A 297 -2.94 -13.23 -34.96
N ALA A 298 -2.94 -12.71 -36.19
CA ALA A 298 -4.15 -12.38 -36.95
C ALA A 298 -4.72 -13.57 -37.74
N ASP A 299 -4.08 -14.73 -37.75
CA ASP A 299 -4.49 -15.95 -38.48
C ASP A 299 -5.73 -16.62 -37.89
N ARG A 300 -6.10 -16.30 -36.64
CA ARG A 300 -7.28 -16.77 -35.93
C ARG A 300 -7.99 -15.61 -35.23
N PRO A 301 -9.24 -15.81 -34.74
CA PRO A 301 -9.88 -14.80 -33.89
C PRO A 301 -8.99 -14.51 -32.67
N VAL A 302 -8.82 -13.23 -32.33
CA VAL A 302 -7.98 -12.79 -31.24
C VAL A 302 -8.83 -12.44 -30.01
N ILE A 303 -8.50 -13.04 -28.88
CA ILE A 303 -9.08 -12.70 -27.59
C ILE A 303 -8.02 -11.99 -26.76
N ARG A 304 -8.26 -10.71 -26.47
CA ARG A 304 -7.50 -10.00 -25.45
C ARG A 304 -8.09 -10.31 -24.08
N THR A 305 -7.34 -11.01 -23.24
CA THR A 305 -7.76 -11.24 -21.87
C THR A 305 -7.28 -10.12 -20.94
N THR A 306 -8.22 -9.60 -20.12
CA THR A 306 -7.93 -8.63 -19.07
C THR A 306 -7.89 -9.28 -17.68
N ALA A 307 -7.92 -10.61 -17.58
CA ALA A 307 -7.86 -11.32 -16.31
C ALA A 307 -6.51 -11.19 -15.60
N TYR A 308 -5.44 -10.98 -16.38
CA TYR A 308 -4.06 -10.85 -15.89
C TYR A 308 -3.57 -9.40 -15.88
N THR A 309 -4.40 -8.46 -16.29
CA THR A 309 -4.08 -7.04 -16.28
C THR A 309 -4.16 -6.52 -14.85
N LYS A 310 -3.10 -6.70 -14.09
CA LYS A 310 -2.87 -6.02 -12.82
C LYS A 310 -1.89 -4.90 -13.07
N THR A 311 -2.26 -3.70 -12.64
CA THR A 311 -1.38 -2.54 -12.66
C THR A 311 -0.77 -2.36 -11.28
N THR A 312 0.35 -1.65 -11.20
CA THR A 312 0.96 -1.28 -9.91
C THR A 312 -0.05 -0.54 -9.03
N SER A 313 -0.92 0.30 -9.65
CA SER A 313 -1.99 0.99 -8.93
C SER A 313 -3.10 0.06 -8.42
N ASP A 314 -3.41 -1.03 -9.14
CA ASP A 314 -4.38 -2.03 -8.67
C ASP A 314 -3.80 -2.83 -7.49
N TYR A 315 -2.52 -3.18 -7.54
CA TYR A 315 -1.83 -3.85 -6.44
C TYR A 315 -1.78 -2.99 -5.18
N GLU A 316 -1.44 -1.71 -5.32
CA GLU A 316 -1.47 -0.77 -4.20
C GLU A 316 -2.89 -0.51 -3.67
N ALA A 317 -3.91 -0.57 -4.55
CA ALA A 317 -5.31 -0.45 -4.17
C ALA A 317 -5.82 -1.68 -3.41
N GLU A 318 -5.32 -2.89 -3.74
CA GLU A 318 -5.61 -4.11 -2.99
C GLU A 318 -5.02 -4.03 -1.56
N LEU A 319 -3.90 -3.35 -1.37
CA LEU A 319 -3.28 -3.13 -0.05
C LEU A 319 -4.00 -2.07 0.80
N SER A 320 -4.80 -1.19 0.19
CA SER A 320 -5.52 -0.13 0.89
C SER A 320 -6.99 -0.09 0.46
N PRO A 321 -7.92 -0.57 1.31
CA PRO A 321 -9.36 -0.56 1.01
C PRO A 321 -9.90 0.82 0.64
N MET A 322 -9.37 1.88 1.28
CA MET A 322 -9.78 3.25 1.01
C MET A 322 -9.35 3.71 -0.39
N ARG A 323 -8.15 3.34 -0.82
CA ARG A 323 -7.64 3.66 -2.16
C ARG A 323 -8.44 2.94 -3.23
N TYR A 324 -8.86 1.69 -2.99
CA TYR A 324 -9.76 0.96 -3.88
C TYR A 324 -11.10 1.68 -4.08
N VAL A 325 -11.72 2.15 -2.98
CA VAL A 325 -12.99 2.89 -3.03
C VAL A 325 -12.83 4.20 -3.82
N LEU A 326 -11.74 4.93 -3.63
CA LEU A 326 -11.49 6.21 -4.29
C LEU A 326 -11.09 6.07 -5.77
N ASN A 327 -10.49 4.96 -6.17
CA ASN A 327 -10.09 4.72 -7.56
C ASN A 327 -11.27 4.31 -8.46
N LYS A 328 -12.24 3.58 -7.93
CA LYS A 328 -13.45 3.19 -8.73
C LYS A 328 -14.44 4.35 -8.79
N LYS A 329 -14.68 4.90 -9.98
CA LYS A 329 -15.58 6.05 -10.19
C LYS A 329 -16.93 5.92 -9.47
N PRO A 330 -17.69 4.79 -9.58
CA PRO A 330 -18.96 4.66 -8.86
C PRO A 330 -18.82 4.71 -7.34
N LEU A 331 -17.81 4.02 -6.79
CA LEU A 331 -17.56 3.97 -5.35
C LEU A 331 -17.11 5.32 -4.81
N ARG A 332 -16.30 6.05 -5.56
CA ARG A 332 -15.85 7.40 -5.20
C ARG A 332 -17.04 8.37 -5.10
N HIS A 333 -17.98 8.31 -6.06
CA HIS A 333 -19.19 9.15 -5.99
C HIS A 333 -20.09 8.74 -4.81
N ALA A 334 -20.25 7.44 -4.56
CA ALA A 334 -20.96 6.94 -3.39
C ALA A 334 -20.32 7.41 -2.09
N TRP A 335 -18.98 7.37 -1.99
CA TRP A 335 -18.24 7.88 -0.86
C TRP A 335 -18.46 9.37 -0.61
N TYR A 336 -18.35 10.20 -1.66
CA TYR A 336 -18.61 11.63 -1.53
C TYR A 336 -20.05 11.93 -1.10
N LEU A 337 -21.02 11.17 -1.62
CA LEU A 337 -22.42 11.28 -1.25
C LEU A 337 -22.66 10.91 0.21
N THR A 338 -21.98 9.86 0.69
CA THR A 338 -22.03 9.43 2.10
C THR A 338 -21.45 10.50 3.02
N VAL A 339 -20.26 11.03 2.68
CA VAL A 339 -19.64 12.12 3.45
C VAL A 339 -20.53 13.36 3.45
N PHE A 340 -21.12 13.72 2.31
CA PHE A 340 -22.04 14.84 2.20
C PHE A 340 -23.29 14.64 3.06
N ALA A 341 -23.89 13.44 3.01
CA ALA A 341 -25.03 13.09 3.85
C ALA A 341 -24.70 13.16 5.35
N LEU A 342 -23.49 12.71 5.73
CA LEU A 342 -23.02 12.76 7.10
C LEU A 342 -22.81 14.22 7.57
N VAL A 343 -22.24 15.06 6.73
CA VAL A 343 -22.09 16.50 7.01
C VAL A 343 -23.46 17.16 7.19
N LEU A 344 -24.42 16.87 6.28
CA LEU A 344 -25.79 17.35 6.42
C LEU A 344 -26.43 16.86 7.74
N PHE A 345 -26.29 15.59 8.04
CA PHE A 345 -26.78 15.03 9.30
C PHE A 345 -26.19 15.75 10.52
N CYS A 346 -24.87 15.99 10.53
CA CYS A 346 -24.20 16.74 11.57
C CYS A 346 -24.76 18.18 11.68
N VAL A 347 -24.91 18.87 10.55
CA VAL A 347 -25.45 20.25 10.52
C VAL A 347 -26.86 20.29 11.03
N PHE A 348 -27.74 19.35 10.64
CA PHE A 348 -29.12 19.32 11.12
C PHE A 348 -29.21 18.85 12.57
N LYS A 349 -28.38 17.90 13.01
CA LYS A 349 -28.42 17.39 14.38
C LYS A 349 -27.67 18.29 15.36
N ALA A 350 -26.67 19.03 14.92
CA ALA A 350 -25.94 20.01 15.73
C ALA A 350 -26.78 21.25 16.12
N ARG A 351 -27.98 21.40 15.54
CA ARG A 351 -28.94 22.35 16.06
C ARG A 351 -29.26 21.97 17.50
N ARG A 352 -28.68 22.73 18.43
CA ARG A 352 -29.07 22.68 19.84
C ARG A 352 -30.58 22.72 19.93
N ARG A 353 -31.21 21.61 20.31
CA ARG A 353 -32.55 21.67 20.84
C ARG A 353 -32.44 22.47 22.13
N GLN A 354 -32.84 23.74 22.11
CA GLN A 354 -33.00 24.50 23.32
C GLN A 354 -33.92 23.66 24.22
N ARG A 355 -33.44 23.32 25.38
CA ARG A 355 -34.30 22.71 26.41
C ARG A 355 -35.41 23.68 26.69
N ILE A 356 -36.63 23.23 26.49
CA ILE A 356 -37.83 24.05 26.52
C ILE A 356 -38.07 24.60 27.94
N ILE A 357 -37.60 23.95 28.97
CA ILE A 357 -37.64 24.43 30.36
C ILE A 357 -36.46 23.79 31.10
N PRO A 358 -35.62 24.54 31.82
CA PRO A 358 -34.70 23.92 32.75
C PRO A 358 -35.53 23.30 33.88
N VAL A 359 -35.49 21.99 34.00
CA VAL A 359 -35.98 21.35 35.19
C VAL A 359 -35.11 21.85 36.34
N VAL A 360 -35.68 22.67 37.21
CA VAL A 360 -35.01 23.10 38.43
C VAL A 360 -34.88 21.85 39.30
N SER A 361 -33.73 21.19 39.18
CA SER A 361 -33.40 20.08 40.07
C SER A 361 -33.26 20.64 41.49
N PRO A 362 -33.79 19.96 42.51
CA PRO A 362 -33.59 20.38 43.90
C PRO A 362 -32.09 20.55 44.14
N PRO A 363 -31.70 21.53 44.99
CA PRO A 363 -30.30 21.83 45.20
C PRO A 363 -29.56 20.57 45.63
N LYS A 364 -28.70 20.11 44.79
CA LYS A 364 -27.85 18.96 45.10
C LYS A 364 -26.90 19.33 46.22
N ASN A 365 -26.75 18.44 47.14
CA ASN A 365 -25.77 18.65 48.20
C ASN A 365 -24.36 18.57 47.62
N HIS A 366 -23.87 19.74 47.23
CA HIS A 366 -22.54 19.88 46.60
C HIS A 366 -21.42 19.35 47.48
N THR A 367 -21.60 19.36 48.81
CA THR A 367 -20.63 18.77 49.73
C THR A 367 -20.53 17.26 49.57
N LEU A 368 -21.64 16.59 49.35
CA LEU A 368 -21.66 15.14 49.11
C LEU A 368 -21.07 14.80 47.71
N GLU A 369 -21.40 15.58 46.71
CA GLU A 369 -20.81 15.40 45.36
C GLU A 369 -19.30 15.65 45.35
N PHE A 370 -18.85 16.68 46.06
CA PHE A 370 -17.44 16.97 46.23
C PHE A 370 -16.73 15.83 46.99
N ALA A 371 -17.30 15.34 48.06
CA ALA A 371 -16.74 14.22 48.79
C ALA A 371 -16.64 12.95 47.94
N LYS A 372 -17.66 12.67 47.10
CA LYS A 372 -17.62 11.56 46.14
C LYS A 372 -16.54 11.76 45.07
N LEU A 373 -16.43 12.99 44.54
CA LEU A 373 -15.41 13.32 43.54
C LEU A 373 -14.00 13.12 44.10
N ILE A 374 -13.76 13.62 45.31
CA ILE A 374 -12.48 13.43 46.00
C ILE A 374 -12.20 11.94 46.24
N GLY A 375 -13.21 11.21 46.70
CA GLY A 375 -13.11 9.76 46.91
C GLY A 375 -12.75 9.02 45.59
N THR A 376 -13.37 9.39 44.47
CA THR A 376 -13.06 8.82 43.16
C THR A 376 -11.66 9.16 42.69
N LEU A 377 -11.22 10.39 42.92
CA LEU A 377 -9.85 10.83 42.60
C LEU A 377 -8.80 10.04 43.37
N TYR A 378 -9.01 9.83 44.66
CA TYR A 378 -8.13 9.00 45.50
C TYR A 378 -8.13 7.54 45.07
N TYR A 379 -9.30 7.00 44.73
CA TYR A 379 -9.42 5.64 44.21
C TYR A 379 -8.64 5.43 42.90
N HIS A 380 -8.79 6.38 41.95
CA HIS A 380 -8.07 6.29 40.66
C HIS A 380 -6.57 6.53 40.78
N ARG A 381 -6.14 7.28 41.79
CA ARG A 381 -4.70 7.51 42.01
C ARG A 381 -3.99 6.25 42.54
N GLY A 382 -4.76 5.32 43.17
CA GLY A 382 -4.24 4.04 43.63
C GLY A 382 -3.21 4.16 44.78
N ASP A 383 -3.07 5.33 45.38
CA ASP A 383 -2.15 5.58 46.49
C ASP A 383 -2.82 5.25 47.85
N ASN A 384 -2.89 3.95 48.13
CA ASN A 384 -3.50 3.44 49.36
C ASN A 384 -2.76 3.92 50.60
N ALA A 385 -1.46 4.14 50.53
CA ALA A 385 -0.63 4.59 51.63
C ALA A 385 -0.94 6.05 52.03
N ASP A 386 -1.07 6.97 51.03
CA ASP A 386 -1.44 8.35 51.29
C ASP A 386 -2.86 8.48 51.89
N LEU A 387 -3.79 7.68 51.37
CA LEU A 387 -5.14 7.64 51.88
C LEU A 387 -5.18 7.16 53.34
N LEU A 388 -4.45 6.09 53.66
CA LEU A 388 -4.34 5.57 55.01
C LEU A 388 -3.68 6.56 55.97
N ARG A 389 -2.60 7.22 55.59
CA ARG A 389 -1.93 8.24 56.41
C ARG A 389 -2.88 9.39 56.74
N LYS A 390 -3.62 9.89 55.79
CA LYS A 390 -4.59 10.96 56.01
C LYS A 390 -5.72 10.50 56.93
N LYS A 391 -6.27 9.33 56.71
CA LYS A 391 -7.31 8.76 57.59
C LYS A 391 -6.80 8.56 59.03
N PHE A 392 -5.57 8.05 59.18
CA PHE A 392 -4.95 7.87 60.48
C PHE A 392 -4.68 9.22 61.18
N THR A 393 -4.30 10.26 60.48
CA THR A 393 -4.10 11.61 61.05
C THR A 393 -5.45 12.15 61.56
N PHE A 394 -6.53 12.00 60.79
CA PHE A 394 -7.88 12.38 61.27
C PHE A 394 -8.34 11.53 62.48
N PHE A 395 -8.04 10.25 62.48
CA PHE A 395 -8.30 9.35 63.57
C PHE A 395 -7.57 9.78 64.84
N ALA A 396 -6.28 10.05 64.73
CA ALA A 396 -5.45 10.52 65.84
C ALA A 396 -5.92 11.85 66.40
N GLU A 397 -6.24 12.82 65.53
CA GLU A 397 -6.78 14.13 65.95
C GLU A 397 -8.15 14.00 66.64
N ARG A 398 -8.98 13.07 66.19
CA ARG A 398 -10.26 12.77 66.85
C ARG A 398 -10.07 12.16 68.24
N LEU A 399 -9.10 11.26 68.38
CA LEU A 399 -8.74 10.67 69.70
C LEU A 399 -8.15 11.75 70.63
N ARG A 400 -7.31 12.64 70.09
CA ARG A 400 -6.72 13.75 70.84
C ARG A 400 -7.81 14.70 71.38
N THR A 401 -8.76 15.06 70.52
CA THR A 401 -9.85 15.98 70.93
C THR A 401 -10.86 15.38 71.86
N THR A 402 -11.14 14.08 71.75
CA THR A 402 -12.21 13.43 72.54
C THR A 402 -11.68 12.76 73.80
N LEU A 403 -10.52 12.14 73.77
CA LEU A 403 -9.93 11.40 74.88
C LEU A 403 -8.65 11.99 75.44
N GLN A 404 -8.17 13.11 74.82
CA GLN A 404 -6.86 13.72 75.12
C GLN A 404 -5.68 12.78 75.04
N VAL A 405 -5.78 11.80 74.13
CA VAL A 405 -4.74 10.80 73.86
C VAL A 405 -4.06 11.14 72.55
N ASP A 406 -2.76 11.44 72.58
CA ASP A 406 -2.00 11.66 71.37
C ASP A 406 -1.28 10.35 70.95
N ILE A 407 -1.68 9.83 69.79
CA ILE A 407 -1.10 8.60 69.25
C ILE A 407 -0.08 8.89 68.13
N LEU A 408 0.13 10.17 67.79
CA LEU A 408 1.13 10.60 66.77
C LEU A 408 2.52 10.77 67.37
N GLU A 409 2.63 10.91 68.70
CA GLU A 409 3.92 11.03 69.37
C GLU A 409 4.85 9.82 69.09
N HIS A 410 6.16 10.06 69.18
CA HIS A 410 7.20 9.06 68.82
C HIS A 410 7.07 7.76 69.61
N LYS A 411 6.51 7.81 70.83
CA LYS A 411 6.15 6.63 71.61
C LYS A 411 4.65 6.65 71.95
N LEU A 412 4.00 5.51 71.78
CA LEU A 412 2.60 5.38 72.19
C LEU A 412 2.53 5.58 73.72
N PRO A 413 1.67 6.47 74.22
CA PRO A 413 1.47 6.64 75.65
C PRO A 413 1.09 5.29 76.28
N PRO A 414 1.68 4.91 77.39
CA PRO A 414 1.47 3.59 78.02
C PRO A 414 -0.02 3.35 78.39
N ASP A 415 -0.75 4.41 78.67
CA ASP A 415 -2.16 4.37 79.06
C ASP A 415 -3.13 4.53 77.90
N ALA A 416 -2.65 4.75 76.65
CA ALA A 416 -3.47 5.05 75.48
C ALA A 416 -4.50 3.92 75.19
N ALA A 417 -4.04 2.68 75.16
CA ALA A 417 -4.91 1.53 74.90
C ALA A 417 -5.98 1.36 76.03
N ARG A 418 -5.53 1.63 77.27
CA ARG A 418 -6.44 1.54 78.41
C ARG A 418 -7.56 2.60 78.44
N LEU A 419 -7.19 3.83 78.09
CA LEU A 419 -8.17 4.92 78.00
C LEU A 419 -9.15 4.71 76.84
N ILE A 420 -8.73 4.23 75.69
CA ILE A 420 -9.60 3.89 74.59
C ILE A 420 -10.50 2.69 74.97
N ALA A 421 -9.94 1.61 75.55
CA ALA A 421 -10.70 0.44 75.96
C ALA A 421 -11.76 0.75 77.01
N ARG A 422 -11.53 1.71 77.90
CA ARG A 422 -12.53 2.17 78.88
C ARG A 422 -13.75 2.86 78.27
N ARG A 423 -13.62 3.46 77.11
CA ARG A 423 -14.70 4.18 76.38
C ARG A 423 -15.34 3.31 75.30
N THR A 424 -14.63 2.31 74.83
CA THR A 424 -15.10 1.36 73.85
C THR A 424 -15.40 0.02 74.54
N SER A 425 -16.23 -0.79 73.98
CA SER A 425 -16.53 -2.14 74.52
C SER A 425 -15.42 -3.17 74.16
N LEU A 426 -14.27 -2.69 73.70
CA LEU A 426 -13.15 -3.51 73.18
C LEU A 426 -12.18 -3.89 74.31
N LYS A 427 -11.59 -5.09 74.26
CA LYS A 427 -10.56 -5.53 75.19
C LYS A 427 -9.30 -4.73 75.05
N GLU A 428 -8.64 -4.35 76.17
CA GLU A 428 -7.40 -3.52 76.16
C GLU A 428 -6.31 -4.15 75.36
N GLU A 429 -6.11 -5.47 75.39
CA GLU A 429 -5.08 -6.17 74.64
C GLU A 429 -5.32 -6.02 73.10
N LYS A 430 -6.57 -6.18 72.64
CA LYS A 430 -6.95 -6.01 71.24
C LYS A 430 -6.70 -4.58 70.77
N VAL A 431 -7.15 -3.59 71.54
CA VAL A 431 -6.94 -2.17 71.23
C VAL A 431 -5.43 -1.83 71.14
N LYS A 432 -4.64 -2.39 72.03
CA LYS A 432 -3.19 -2.20 72.01
C LYS A 432 -2.54 -2.79 70.75
N GLU A 433 -2.94 -4.00 70.38
CA GLU A 433 -2.43 -4.69 69.20
C GLU A 433 -2.85 -3.94 67.92
N ASP A 434 -4.11 -3.55 67.82
CA ASP A 434 -4.66 -2.79 66.70
C ASP A 434 -3.96 -1.42 66.54
N LEU A 435 -3.74 -0.69 67.63
CA LEU A 435 -3.02 0.59 67.57
C LEU A 435 -1.56 0.44 67.16
N LEU A 436 -0.86 -0.61 67.62
CA LEU A 436 0.52 -0.87 67.24
C LEU A 436 0.57 -1.21 65.73
N ARG A 437 -0.34 -2.00 65.23
CA ARG A 437 -0.41 -2.36 63.83
C ARG A 437 -0.75 -1.16 62.93
N LEU A 438 -1.77 -0.38 63.27
CA LEU A 438 -2.14 0.83 62.57
C LEU A 438 -0.98 1.83 62.50
N ARG A 439 -0.20 1.91 63.57
CA ARG A 439 0.97 2.80 63.62
C ARG A 439 2.11 2.29 62.77
N LEU A 440 2.36 1.00 62.68
CA LEU A 440 3.31 0.39 61.79
C LEU A 440 2.94 0.72 60.35
N ASP A 441 1.67 0.54 59.96
CA ASP A 441 1.18 0.84 58.62
C ASP A 441 1.30 2.33 58.29
N TYR A 442 1.11 3.24 59.24
CA TYR A 442 1.31 4.67 59.10
C TYR A 442 2.76 5.05 58.86
N CYS A 443 3.72 4.42 59.53
CA CYS A 443 5.13 4.70 59.43
C CYS A 443 5.84 4.04 58.23
N THR A 444 5.18 3.09 57.55
CA THR A 444 5.75 2.36 56.44
C THR A 444 5.80 3.23 55.17
N GLU A 445 6.99 3.45 54.62
CA GLU A 445 7.23 4.14 53.33
C GLU A 445 7.11 3.14 52.15
N GLY A 446 5.99 2.45 52.04
CA GLY A 446 5.76 1.45 50.99
C GLY A 446 4.37 1.47 50.39
N THR A 447 4.13 0.65 49.38
CA THR A 447 2.78 0.38 48.87
C THR A 447 2.02 -0.53 49.85
N ILE A 448 0.85 -0.08 50.27
CA ILE A 448 -0.04 -0.84 51.17
C ILE A 448 -1.06 -1.58 50.32
N ASP A 449 -1.24 -2.89 50.59
CA ASP A 449 -2.24 -3.69 49.91
C ASP A 449 -3.68 -3.20 50.23
N GLU A 450 -4.57 -3.35 49.29
CA GLU A 450 -5.98 -2.95 49.41
C GLU A 450 -6.67 -3.64 50.62
N ARG A 451 -6.30 -4.87 50.91
CA ARG A 451 -6.83 -5.63 52.06
C ARG A 451 -6.39 -5.04 53.39
N GLU A 452 -5.12 -4.66 53.49
CA GLU A 452 -4.56 -4.02 54.69
C GLU A 452 -5.16 -2.63 54.90
N MET A 453 -5.29 -1.85 53.84
CA MET A 453 -5.95 -0.55 53.89
C MET A 453 -7.43 -0.67 54.40
N LYS A 454 -8.20 -1.61 53.83
CA LYS A 454 -9.60 -1.86 54.26
C LYS A 454 -9.68 -2.29 55.70
N TRP A 455 -8.79 -3.17 56.13
CA TRP A 455 -8.72 -3.59 57.53
C TRP A 455 -8.42 -2.40 58.45
N ALA A 456 -7.42 -1.58 58.12
CA ALA A 456 -7.04 -0.42 58.93
C ALA A 456 -8.14 0.62 59.01
N ILE A 457 -8.82 0.92 57.89
CA ILE A 457 -9.96 1.85 57.88
C ILE A 457 -11.11 1.33 58.73
N ASN A 458 -11.49 0.05 58.60
CA ASN A 458 -12.57 -0.56 59.39
C ASN A 458 -12.24 -0.56 60.88
N CYS A 459 -11.00 -0.86 61.25
CA CYS A 459 -10.52 -0.85 62.62
C CYS A 459 -10.62 0.57 63.23
N MET A 460 -10.17 1.59 62.53
CA MET A 460 -10.28 2.98 62.96
C MET A 460 -11.75 3.42 63.10
N ASP A 461 -12.60 3.03 62.16
CA ASP A 461 -14.05 3.36 62.19
C ASP A 461 -14.78 2.61 63.28
N GLU A 462 -14.39 1.35 63.62
CA GLU A 462 -14.95 0.59 64.74
C GLU A 462 -14.67 1.29 66.08
N ILE A 463 -13.42 1.77 66.26
CA ILE A 463 -13.03 2.50 67.47
C ILE A 463 -13.78 3.85 67.53
N LEU A 464 -13.85 4.60 66.43
CA LEU A 464 -14.50 5.91 66.39
C LEU A 464 -16.00 5.86 66.60
N LYS A 465 -16.69 4.80 66.19
CA LYS A 465 -18.14 4.62 66.37
C LYS A 465 -18.52 4.39 67.83
N GLN A 466 -17.59 3.93 68.69
CA GLN A 466 -17.83 3.61 70.09
C GLN A 466 -17.33 4.73 71.04
N ILE A 467 -16.57 5.72 70.51
CA ILE A 467 -16.17 6.89 71.27
C ILE A 467 -17.15 8.04 71.02
#